data_fbe10c75a90ec5e10e869b5b0aefeb85
#
_entry.id   fbe10c75a90ec5e10e869b5b0aefeb85
#
_cell.length_a   1.000
_cell.length_b   1.000
_cell.length_c   1.000
_cell.angle_alpha   90.00
_cell.angle_beta   90.00
_cell.angle_gamma   90.00
#
_symmetry.space_group_name_H-M   'P 1'
#
loop_
_entity.id
_entity.type
_entity.pdbx_description
1 polymer ?
#
loop_
_entity_poly.entity_id
_entity_poly.type
_entity_poly.pdbx_seq_one_letter_code
_entity_poly.pdbx_strand_id
1 'polypeptide(L)'
;GGGNKGGKLATPELAETHTETSFTLTWGAVENAEAYMLNLDGKFYNTEECSYTFENLNAGNYTVRVKATAEGYEESDWAKITVTLTGLIHADWFTQTLSLPEVDETVDYGNGQMVTYQPYNAVKALWKGTGVNDFKYALFETAKIEEASDAQIKASLKTFDNINSALELINSAEGLEVIFGGCAANTSYTAYVLVTNEAGQEFFTSNEITTEGFETPAETQAWIGTWNAKTSQVISIDGNGNGTLSAQEQTFTFTVSASATDPYVVVIDGLSVLGEENPTIGYVKENTLAIMTNLSIGTDANGIQYLWLPYVSLDGQLAGLNNFGSEVPAHFLTMAEDGTVTAETGKFEAKYEDGTAVDVEVVSSEVYGVDGNGKLYFFVESFPAVYRAGAMEVTKAAAPTAKILNNKEVVKYPMSLSSVVL
;
A
#
# COMPACT_ATOMS: atom_id res chain seq x y z
N GLY A 1 53.97 12.87 23.48
CA GLY A 1 54.36 11.66 22.81
C GLY A 1 53.25 11.21 21.87
N GLY A 2 53.41 11.45 20.57
CA GLY A 2 52.50 10.88 19.56
C GLY A 2 52.90 9.44 19.36
N GLY A 3 52.16 8.50 19.98
CA GLY A 3 52.24 7.09 19.66
C GLY A 3 51.82 6.87 18.21
N ASN A 4 52.66 6.19 17.44
CA ASN A 4 52.35 5.78 16.08
C ASN A 4 51.10 4.91 16.17
N LYS A 5 49.91 5.40 15.70
CA LYS A 5 48.73 4.56 15.60
C LYS A 5 49.01 3.45 14.59
N GLY A 6 48.76 2.20 14.99
CA GLY A 6 48.73 1.09 14.06
C GLY A 6 47.72 1.35 12.95
N GLY A 7 47.76 0.56 11.89
CA GLY A 7 46.79 0.66 10.81
C GLY A 7 45.35 0.34 11.30
N LYS A 8 44.39 0.50 10.40
CA LYS A 8 42.96 0.11 10.63
C LYS A 8 42.86 -1.40 10.69
N LEU A 9 42.15 -1.91 11.69
CA LEU A 9 41.83 -3.35 11.82
C LEU A 9 40.93 -3.80 10.67
N ALA A 10 41.07 -5.08 10.27
CA ALA A 10 40.22 -5.68 9.28
C ALA A 10 38.80 -5.90 9.83
N THR A 11 37.80 -5.78 8.99
CA THR A 11 36.40 -6.04 9.34
C THR A 11 36.18 -7.54 9.56
N PRO A 12 35.56 -7.99 10.68
CA PRO A 12 35.25 -9.40 10.91
C PRO A 12 34.32 -9.97 9.82
N GLU A 13 34.53 -11.21 9.39
CA GLU A 13 33.62 -11.95 8.54
C GLU A 13 32.69 -12.79 9.41
N LEU A 14 31.40 -12.47 9.41
CA LEU A 14 30.44 -13.07 10.32
C LEU A 14 29.80 -14.32 9.73
N ALA A 15 29.68 -15.36 10.54
CA ALA A 15 28.82 -16.50 10.32
C ALA A 15 27.87 -16.67 11.53
N GLU A 16 26.71 -17.29 11.32
CA GLU A 16 25.75 -17.52 12.39
C GLU A 16 25.27 -18.97 12.42
N THR A 17 24.90 -19.41 13.61
CA THR A 17 24.09 -20.59 13.87
C THR A 17 23.02 -20.23 14.88
N HIS A 18 21.82 -20.76 14.74
CA HIS A 18 20.72 -20.42 15.63
C HIS A 18 19.88 -21.62 16.04
N THR A 19 19.21 -21.45 17.16
CA THR A 19 18.07 -22.24 17.62
C THR A 19 16.79 -21.43 17.43
N GLU A 20 15.69 -21.87 17.99
CA GLU A 20 14.43 -21.10 17.95
C GLU A 20 14.49 -19.81 18.79
N THR A 21 15.29 -19.78 19.85
CA THR A 21 15.33 -18.68 20.85
C THR A 21 16.72 -18.12 21.12
N SER A 22 17.74 -18.54 20.37
CA SER A 22 19.10 -18.08 20.53
C SER A 22 19.85 -18.10 19.21
N PHE A 23 20.86 -17.27 19.08
CA PHE A 23 21.83 -17.39 17.98
C PHE A 23 23.26 -17.13 18.46
N THR A 24 24.20 -17.79 17.82
CA THR A 24 25.63 -17.61 18.05
C THR A 24 26.25 -17.03 16.79
N LEU A 25 26.92 -15.90 16.93
CA LEU A 25 27.79 -15.34 15.90
C LEU A 25 29.20 -15.89 16.09
N THR A 26 29.85 -16.19 14.98
CA THR A 26 31.27 -16.60 14.94
C THR A 26 31.97 -15.82 13.84
N TRP A 27 33.27 -15.57 14.04
CA TRP A 27 34.14 -14.94 13.05
C TRP A 27 35.58 -15.43 13.21
N GLY A 28 36.38 -15.25 12.17
CA GLY A 28 37.80 -15.52 12.23
C GLY A 28 38.54 -14.46 13.08
N ALA A 29 39.61 -14.86 13.77
CA ALA A 29 40.44 -13.91 14.49
C ALA A 29 40.98 -12.83 13.54
N VAL A 30 40.75 -11.57 13.88
CA VAL A 30 41.28 -10.41 13.14
C VAL A 30 42.70 -10.13 13.63
N GLU A 31 43.64 -10.00 12.71
CA GLU A 31 45.04 -9.72 13.05
C GLU A 31 45.16 -8.42 13.86
N ASN A 32 45.89 -8.46 14.96
CA ASN A 32 46.08 -7.39 15.92
C ASN A 32 44.82 -6.95 16.70
N ALA A 33 43.68 -7.62 16.55
CA ALA A 33 42.53 -7.33 17.40
C ALA A 33 42.73 -7.92 18.81
N GLU A 34 42.35 -7.17 19.83
CA GLU A 34 42.37 -7.57 21.23
C GLU A 34 40.97 -7.95 21.74
N ALA A 35 39.96 -7.32 21.17
CA ALA A 35 38.56 -7.55 21.53
C ALA A 35 37.64 -7.20 20.35
N TYR A 36 36.38 -7.56 20.52
CA TYR A 36 35.29 -7.25 19.57
C TYR A 36 34.15 -6.56 20.30
N MET A 37 33.63 -5.52 19.68
CA MET A 37 32.42 -4.85 20.16
C MET A 37 31.26 -5.24 19.28
N LEU A 38 30.15 -5.63 19.93
CA LEU A 38 28.90 -5.97 19.24
C LEU A 38 27.83 -4.92 19.56
N ASN A 39 26.93 -4.70 18.62
CA ASN A 39 25.74 -3.86 18.81
C ASN A 39 24.53 -4.64 18.35
N LEU A 40 23.58 -4.85 19.25
CA LEU A 40 22.26 -5.39 18.99
C LEU A 40 21.21 -4.38 19.47
N ASP A 41 20.43 -3.83 18.55
CA ASP A 41 19.35 -2.87 18.82
C ASP A 41 19.77 -1.68 19.70
N GLY A 42 20.96 -1.17 19.46
CA GLY A 42 21.53 -0.03 20.20
C GLY A 42 22.19 -0.39 21.53
N LYS A 43 22.12 -1.66 21.96
CA LYS A 43 22.81 -2.16 23.15
C LYS A 43 24.17 -2.75 22.76
N PHE A 44 25.22 -2.34 23.50
CA PHE A 44 26.58 -2.75 23.24
C PHE A 44 27.03 -3.91 24.14
N TYR A 45 27.81 -4.81 23.55
CA TYR A 45 28.42 -5.96 24.20
C TYR A 45 29.88 -6.04 23.77
N ASN A 46 30.73 -6.62 24.60
CA ASN A 46 32.15 -6.83 24.30
C ASN A 46 32.54 -8.27 24.58
N THR A 47 33.47 -8.79 23.77
CA THR A 47 34.07 -10.12 23.97
C THR A 47 35.51 -10.09 23.45
N GLU A 48 36.38 -10.90 24.09
CA GLU A 48 37.73 -11.19 23.58
C GLU A 48 37.72 -12.44 22.69
N GLU A 49 36.65 -13.23 22.75
CA GLU A 49 36.47 -14.44 21.95
C GLU A 49 35.99 -14.08 20.53
N CYS A 50 36.26 -14.98 19.58
CA CYS A 50 35.78 -14.88 18.20
C CYS A 50 34.37 -15.41 18.02
N SER A 51 33.57 -15.34 19.08
CA SER A 51 32.16 -15.73 19.09
C SER A 51 31.37 -14.99 20.17
N TYR A 52 30.06 -14.90 19.95
CA TYR A 52 29.15 -14.37 20.95
C TYR A 52 27.76 -15.00 20.78
N THR A 53 27.14 -15.42 21.89
CA THR A 53 25.80 -16.03 21.89
C THR A 53 24.80 -15.11 22.55
N PHE A 54 23.69 -14.86 21.86
CA PHE A 54 22.52 -14.20 22.39
C PHE A 54 21.45 -15.25 22.69
N GLU A 55 20.96 -15.27 23.91
CA GLU A 55 20.01 -16.28 24.41
C GLU A 55 18.71 -15.64 24.87
N ASN A 56 17.67 -16.47 25.00
CA ASN A 56 16.33 -16.08 25.47
C ASN A 56 15.72 -14.93 24.65
N LEU A 57 15.92 -15.00 23.35
CA LEU A 57 15.41 -14.05 22.41
C LEU A 57 14.03 -14.48 21.90
N ASN A 58 13.23 -13.49 21.60
CA ASN A 58 11.92 -13.64 21.00
C ASN A 58 12.02 -14.02 19.52
N ALA A 59 10.92 -14.55 18.93
CA ALA A 59 10.81 -14.61 17.50
C ALA A 59 10.97 -13.20 16.91
N GLY A 60 11.71 -13.07 15.81
CA GLY A 60 11.96 -11.77 15.18
C GLY A 60 13.24 -11.74 14.36
N ASN A 61 13.49 -10.61 13.74
CA ASN A 61 14.71 -10.33 12.98
C ASN A 61 15.69 -9.56 13.86
N TYR A 62 16.87 -10.10 14.05
CA TYR A 62 17.94 -9.52 14.86
C TYR A 62 19.08 -9.06 13.96
N THR A 63 19.29 -7.76 13.85
CA THR A 63 20.43 -7.22 13.13
C THR A 63 21.56 -6.91 14.09
N VAL A 64 22.64 -7.67 14.00
CA VAL A 64 23.82 -7.49 14.83
C VAL A 64 24.95 -6.91 14.02
N ARG A 65 25.69 -5.98 14.63
CA ARG A 65 26.92 -5.42 14.08
C ARG A 65 28.10 -5.82 14.98
N VAL A 66 29.22 -6.15 14.37
CA VAL A 66 30.46 -6.51 15.07
C VAL A 66 31.61 -5.74 14.49
N LYS A 67 32.48 -5.18 15.32
CA LYS A 67 33.76 -4.57 14.92
C LYS A 67 34.90 -5.06 15.81
N ALA A 68 36.10 -5.08 15.25
CA ALA A 68 37.33 -5.38 15.96
C ALA A 68 37.91 -4.12 16.61
N THR A 69 38.48 -4.28 17.81
CA THR A 69 39.10 -3.20 18.60
C THR A 69 40.44 -3.65 19.15
N ALA A 70 41.41 -2.73 19.24
CA ALA A 70 42.69 -2.93 19.92
C ALA A 70 43.32 -1.56 20.32
N GLU A 71 44.06 -1.57 21.40
CA GLU A 71 44.80 -0.36 21.80
C GLU A 71 45.87 0.02 20.75
N GLY A 72 45.93 1.27 20.38
CA GLY A 72 46.91 1.80 19.40
C GLY A 72 46.55 1.55 17.93
N TYR A 73 45.46 0.90 17.64
CA TYR A 73 44.96 0.71 16.27
C TYR A 73 43.68 1.51 16.02
N GLU A 74 43.37 1.75 14.76
CA GLU A 74 42.09 2.24 14.35
C GLU A 74 41.11 1.06 14.31
N GLU A 75 39.92 1.21 14.92
CA GLU A 75 38.87 0.18 14.93
C GLU A 75 38.48 -0.21 13.51
N SER A 76 38.03 -1.45 13.33
CA SER A 76 37.49 -1.90 12.04
C SER A 76 36.16 -1.21 11.69
N ASP A 77 35.76 -1.32 10.44
CA ASP A 77 34.36 -1.07 10.09
C ASP A 77 33.44 -2.11 10.74
N TRP A 78 32.16 -1.76 10.85
CA TRP A 78 31.15 -2.68 11.34
C TRP A 78 30.83 -3.76 10.30
N ALA A 79 31.03 -5.01 10.62
CA ALA A 79 30.36 -6.12 9.95
C ALA A 79 28.88 -6.16 10.39
N LYS A 80 27.98 -6.58 9.53
CA LYS A 80 26.54 -6.65 9.81
C LYS A 80 26.00 -8.00 9.37
N ILE A 81 25.15 -8.62 10.20
CA ILE A 81 24.39 -9.82 9.86
C ILE A 81 22.98 -9.71 10.45
N THR A 82 21.99 -10.25 9.74
CA THR A 82 20.61 -10.36 10.23
C THR A 82 20.28 -11.83 10.44
N VAL A 83 19.80 -12.17 11.65
CA VAL A 83 19.37 -13.50 12.04
C VAL A 83 17.88 -13.47 12.31
N THR A 84 17.14 -14.39 11.70
CA THR A 84 15.71 -14.55 11.94
C THR A 84 15.49 -15.72 12.89
N LEU A 85 14.86 -15.46 14.03
CA LEU A 85 14.44 -16.49 14.99
C LEU A 85 12.93 -16.72 14.86
N THR A 86 12.56 -18.00 14.80
CA THR A 86 11.15 -18.45 14.74
C THR A 86 10.63 -18.83 16.12
N GLY A 87 11.41 -18.60 17.15
CA GLY A 87 11.25 -19.12 18.50
C GLY A 87 9.90 -18.89 19.11
N LEU A 88 9.46 -19.92 19.74
CA LEU A 88 8.27 -19.97 20.57
C LEU A 88 8.51 -19.18 21.85
N ILE A 89 8.20 -17.88 21.85
CA ILE A 89 7.78 -17.31 23.11
C ILE A 89 6.35 -17.75 23.30
N HIS A 90 6.21 -18.77 24.10
CA HIS A 90 4.95 -19.05 24.73
C HIS A 90 4.67 -17.97 25.77
N ALA A 91 4.04 -16.89 25.34
CA ALA A 91 3.17 -16.23 26.26
C ALA A 91 1.97 -17.16 26.39
N ASP A 92 1.89 -17.94 27.47
CA ASP A 92 0.73 -18.80 27.76
C ASP A 92 -0.59 -18.00 27.79
N TRP A 93 -0.49 -16.68 27.78
CA TRP A 93 -1.60 -15.74 27.91
C TRP A 93 -1.97 -15.02 26.61
N PHE A 94 -1.25 -15.23 25.48
CA PHE A 94 -1.58 -14.61 24.19
C PHE A 94 -1.17 -15.47 23.00
N THR A 95 -2.01 -15.48 21.97
CA THR A 95 -1.72 -16.14 20.68
C THR A 95 -2.11 -15.25 19.51
N GLN A 96 -1.30 -15.30 18.45
CA GLN A 96 -1.62 -14.78 17.13
C GLN A 96 -1.67 -15.93 16.13
N THR A 97 -2.73 -16.03 15.36
CA THR A 97 -2.85 -17.00 14.26
C THR A 97 -3.16 -16.26 12.98
N LEU A 98 -2.39 -16.52 11.92
CA LEU A 98 -2.66 -15.99 10.59
C LEU A 98 -3.30 -17.07 9.71
N SER A 99 -4.20 -16.64 8.85
CA SER A 99 -4.81 -17.47 7.81
C SER A 99 -5.17 -16.61 6.60
N LEU A 100 -5.46 -17.27 5.49
CA LEU A 100 -6.06 -16.60 4.32
C LEU A 100 -7.59 -16.71 4.42
N PRO A 101 -8.34 -15.77 3.82
CA PRO A 101 -9.78 -15.93 3.64
C PRO A 101 -10.09 -17.19 2.81
N GLU A 102 -11.28 -17.72 2.98
CA GLU A 102 -11.84 -18.67 2.01
C GLU A 102 -12.11 -17.93 0.68
N VAL A 103 -12.25 -18.70 -0.40
CA VAL A 103 -12.64 -18.12 -1.70
C VAL A 103 -14.01 -17.46 -1.56
N ASP A 104 -14.15 -16.22 -2.03
CA ASP A 104 -15.37 -15.41 -1.94
C ASP A 104 -15.88 -15.19 -0.50
N GLU A 105 -14.99 -15.13 0.47
CA GLU A 105 -15.36 -14.84 1.86
C GLU A 105 -15.94 -13.43 1.98
N THR A 106 -17.24 -13.35 2.27
CA THR A 106 -17.95 -12.08 2.34
C THR A 106 -18.27 -11.71 3.78
N VAL A 107 -17.92 -10.48 4.16
CA VAL A 107 -18.14 -9.93 5.49
C VAL A 107 -19.12 -8.77 5.42
N ASP A 108 -20.13 -8.80 6.29
CA ASP A 108 -21.08 -7.69 6.49
C ASP A 108 -20.54 -6.75 7.59
N TYR A 109 -20.15 -5.55 7.19
CA TYR A 109 -19.70 -4.50 8.12
C TYR A 109 -20.87 -3.66 8.68
N GLY A 110 -22.09 -4.06 8.42
CA GLY A 110 -23.29 -3.34 8.82
C GLY A 110 -23.77 -2.33 7.77
N ASN A 111 -25.01 -1.88 7.93
CA ASN A 111 -25.66 -0.90 7.02
C ASN A 111 -25.67 -1.32 5.53
N GLY A 112 -25.62 -2.64 5.25
CA GLY A 112 -25.57 -3.16 3.90
C GLY A 112 -24.20 -3.09 3.22
N GLN A 113 -23.17 -2.76 3.97
CA GLN A 113 -21.79 -2.74 3.47
C GLN A 113 -21.19 -4.15 3.50
N MET A 114 -21.33 -4.85 2.37
CA MET A 114 -20.72 -6.16 2.15
C MET A 114 -19.37 -6.02 1.46
N VAL A 115 -18.34 -6.70 1.96
CA VAL A 115 -17.02 -6.76 1.33
C VAL A 115 -16.63 -8.23 1.13
N THR A 116 -16.25 -8.58 -0.09
CA THR A 116 -15.77 -9.92 -0.44
C THR A 116 -14.24 -9.94 -0.51
N TYR A 117 -13.66 -10.89 0.20
CA TYR A 117 -12.22 -11.13 0.24
C TYR A 117 -11.86 -12.43 -0.47
N GLN A 118 -10.62 -12.48 -0.95
CA GLN A 118 -10.05 -13.62 -1.65
C GLN A 118 -8.72 -14.01 -0.99
N PRO A 119 -8.29 -15.28 -1.08
CA PRO A 119 -6.99 -15.70 -0.53
C PRO A 119 -5.78 -15.02 -1.20
N TYR A 120 -5.96 -14.35 -2.31
CA TYR A 120 -4.90 -13.59 -3.00
C TYR A 120 -4.88 -12.09 -2.67
N ASN A 121 -5.88 -11.54 -1.98
CA ASN A 121 -5.95 -10.10 -1.73
C ASN A 121 -6.17 -9.71 -0.26
N ALA A 122 -6.14 -10.67 0.65
CA ALA A 122 -6.32 -10.41 2.06
C ALA A 122 -5.62 -11.42 2.96
N VAL A 123 -5.33 -11.00 4.19
CA VAL A 123 -4.80 -11.81 5.28
C VAL A 123 -5.71 -11.67 6.49
N LYS A 124 -6.00 -12.77 7.16
CA LYS A 124 -6.76 -12.81 8.41
C LYS A 124 -5.81 -12.97 9.59
N ALA A 125 -6.03 -12.23 10.66
CA ALA A 125 -5.36 -12.42 11.93
C ALA A 125 -6.40 -12.70 13.02
N LEU A 126 -6.19 -13.75 13.80
CA LEU A 126 -6.96 -14.06 14.99
C LEU A 126 -6.07 -13.86 16.21
N TRP A 127 -6.49 -12.99 17.10
CA TRP A 127 -5.80 -12.69 18.35
C TRP A 127 -6.64 -13.14 19.54
N LYS A 128 -6.04 -13.94 20.41
CA LYS A 128 -6.65 -14.40 21.66
C LYS A 128 -5.70 -14.19 22.81
N GLY A 129 -6.23 -13.74 23.93
CA GLY A 129 -5.43 -13.51 25.12
C GLY A 129 -6.19 -13.68 26.41
N THR A 130 -5.48 -13.56 27.52
CA THR A 130 -6.01 -13.53 28.87
C THR A 130 -5.33 -12.42 29.65
N GLY A 131 -6.12 -11.49 30.18
CA GLY A 131 -5.61 -10.34 30.93
C GLY A 131 -4.81 -9.35 30.07
N VAL A 132 -5.08 -9.29 28.77
CA VAL A 132 -4.47 -8.30 27.85
C VAL A 132 -5.07 -6.94 28.17
N ASN A 133 -4.21 -5.94 28.40
CA ASN A 133 -4.63 -4.57 28.73
C ASN A 133 -4.04 -3.49 27.81
N ASP A 134 -3.08 -3.84 26.94
CA ASP A 134 -2.64 -2.99 25.83
C ASP A 134 -2.29 -3.84 24.61
N PHE A 135 -2.56 -3.31 23.42
CA PHE A 135 -2.41 -4.04 22.17
C PHE A 135 -2.08 -3.09 21.02
N LYS A 136 -0.99 -3.40 20.30
CA LYS A 136 -0.60 -2.72 19.08
C LYS A 136 -0.29 -3.75 18.01
N TYR A 137 -0.55 -3.41 16.77
CA TYR A 137 -0.39 -4.31 15.64
C TYR A 137 0.00 -3.60 14.35
N ALA A 138 0.57 -4.34 13.43
CA ALA A 138 0.70 -3.94 12.02
C ALA A 138 0.88 -5.17 11.13
N LEU A 139 0.47 -5.06 9.88
CA LEU A 139 0.79 -5.98 8.81
C LEU A 139 1.70 -5.26 7.81
N PHE A 140 2.84 -5.86 7.50
CA PHE A 140 3.80 -5.34 6.53
C PHE A 140 4.05 -6.35 5.41
N GLU A 141 4.30 -5.89 4.20
CA GLU A 141 4.99 -6.73 3.23
C GLU A 141 6.38 -7.10 3.78
N THR A 142 6.68 -8.38 3.85
CA THR A 142 7.92 -8.89 4.44
C THR A 142 9.16 -8.25 3.80
N ALA A 143 9.16 -8.14 2.48
CA ALA A 143 10.27 -7.54 1.74
C ALA A 143 10.53 -6.05 2.09
N LYS A 144 9.52 -5.32 2.54
CA LYS A 144 9.67 -3.89 2.90
C LYS A 144 10.28 -3.67 4.29
N ILE A 145 10.35 -4.70 5.11
CA ILE A 145 10.83 -4.61 6.50
C ILE A 145 12.06 -5.47 6.78
N GLU A 146 12.66 -6.09 5.77
CA GLU A 146 13.83 -6.97 5.92
C GLU A 146 15.00 -6.30 6.65
N GLU A 147 15.15 -4.99 6.50
CA GLU A 147 16.22 -4.23 7.14
C GLU A 147 15.75 -3.40 8.35
N ALA A 148 14.48 -3.51 8.74
CA ALA A 148 13.94 -2.76 9.86
C ALA A 148 14.35 -3.39 11.19
N SER A 149 14.77 -2.55 12.15
CA SER A 149 14.99 -2.99 13.53
C SER A 149 13.66 -3.16 14.27
N ASP A 150 13.66 -3.95 15.35
CA ASP A 150 12.50 -4.09 16.24
C ASP A 150 12.01 -2.73 16.76
N ALA A 151 12.90 -1.80 17.06
CA ALA A 151 12.54 -0.46 17.50
C ALA A 151 11.78 0.31 16.41
N GLN A 152 12.20 0.20 15.14
CA GLN A 152 11.50 0.82 14.00
C GLN A 152 10.13 0.17 13.77
N ILE A 153 10.04 -1.16 13.86
CA ILE A 153 8.76 -1.88 13.75
C ILE A 153 7.82 -1.45 14.87
N LYS A 154 8.27 -1.47 16.15
CA LYS A 154 7.46 -1.04 17.30
C LYS A 154 6.94 0.39 17.16
N ALA A 155 7.76 1.31 16.63
CA ALA A 155 7.36 2.69 16.39
C ALA A 155 6.28 2.85 15.30
N SER A 156 6.15 1.87 14.40
CA SER A 156 5.19 1.85 13.29
C SER A 156 3.89 1.12 13.62
N LEU A 157 3.79 0.49 14.80
CA LEU A 157 2.59 -0.23 15.19
C LEU A 157 1.42 0.72 15.46
N LYS A 158 0.22 0.26 15.13
CA LYS A 158 -1.03 0.99 15.27
C LYS A 158 -1.84 0.47 16.46
N THR A 159 -2.67 1.33 17.01
CA THR A 159 -3.71 0.98 17.99
C THR A 159 -5.07 1.01 17.33
N PHE A 160 -6.05 0.31 17.89
CA PHE A 160 -7.46 0.46 17.49
C PHE A 160 -8.01 1.80 18.00
N ASP A 161 -8.86 2.44 17.18
CA ASP A 161 -9.58 3.66 17.60
C ASP A 161 -10.45 3.40 18.84
N ASN A 162 -11.06 2.21 18.90
CA ASN A 162 -11.78 1.73 20.06
C ASN A 162 -11.02 0.58 20.72
N ILE A 163 -9.93 0.90 21.41
CA ILE A 163 -9.06 -0.10 22.03
C ILE A 163 -9.80 -0.95 23.09
N ASN A 164 -10.72 -0.38 23.84
CA ASN A 164 -11.44 -1.11 24.88
C ASN A 164 -12.30 -2.23 24.31
N SER A 165 -13.03 -1.98 23.22
CA SER A 165 -13.80 -3.02 22.54
C SER A 165 -12.89 -4.10 21.92
N ALA A 166 -11.74 -3.72 21.37
CA ALA A 166 -10.78 -4.68 20.84
C ALA A 166 -10.20 -5.57 21.95
N LEU A 167 -9.84 -5.00 23.11
CA LEU A 167 -9.32 -5.76 24.26
C LEU A 167 -10.37 -6.70 24.85
N GLU A 168 -11.64 -6.29 24.89
CA GLU A 168 -12.74 -7.16 25.32
C GLU A 168 -12.86 -8.39 24.44
N LEU A 169 -12.78 -8.22 23.11
CA LEU A 169 -12.81 -9.33 22.15
C LEU A 169 -11.55 -10.20 22.25
N ILE A 170 -10.35 -9.61 22.33
CA ILE A 170 -9.08 -10.35 22.45
C ILE A 170 -9.12 -11.27 23.70
N ASN A 171 -9.67 -10.77 24.80
CA ASN A 171 -9.78 -11.52 26.06
C ASN A 171 -11.01 -12.46 26.11
N SER A 172 -11.83 -12.50 25.07
CA SER A 172 -12.95 -13.43 24.97
C SER A 172 -12.50 -14.83 24.51
N ALA A 173 -13.37 -15.81 24.69
CA ALA A 173 -13.12 -17.18 24.24
C ALA A 173 -12.96 -17.28 22.71
N GLU A 174 -13.68 -16.44 21.96
CA GLU A 174 -13.63 -16.42 20.48
C GLU A 174 -12.37 -15.70 19.96
N GLY A 175 -11.90 -14.68 20.68
CA GLY A 175 -10.84 -13.79 20.25
C GLY A 175 -11.32 -12.69 19.30
N LEU A 176 -10.38 -11.87 18.86
CA LEU A 176 -10.59 -10.84 17.83
C LEU A 176 -10.04 -11.31 16.50
N GLU A 177 -10.91 -11.47 15.50
CA GLU A 177 -10.50 -11.69 14.11
C GLU A 177 -10.54 -10.38 13.34
N VAL A 178 -9.47 -10.12 12.59
CA VAL A 178 -9.33 -8.95 11.72
C VAL A 178 -8.93 -9.40 10.33
N ILE A 179 -9.50 -8.79 9.29
CA ILE A 179 -9.12 -9.03 7.90
C ILE A 179 -8.39 -7.80 7.37
N PHE A 180 -7.17 -8.01 6.91
CA PHE A 180 -6.36 -7.02 6.22
C PHE A 180 -6.59 -7.20 4.72
N GLY A 181 -7.41 -6.34 4.13
CA GLY A 181 -7.65 -6.32 2.68
C GLY A 181 -6.63 -5.49 1.92
N GLY A 182 -6.64 -5.61 0.59
CA GLY A 182 -5.75 -4.87 -0.29
C GLY A 182 -4.32 -5.44 -0.36
N CYS A 183 -4.13 -6.68 0.09
CA CYS A 183 -2.87 -7.39 -0.08
C CYS A 183 -2.62 -7.71 -1.56
N ALA A 184 -1.36 -7.70 -1.97
CA ALA A 184 -0.93 -8.16 -3.29
C ALA A 184 -0.91 -9.70 -3.34
N ALA A 185 -1.16 -10.27 -4.51
CA ALA A 185 -1.07 -11.69 -4.76
C ALA A 185 0.39 -12.19 -4.73
N ASN A 186 0.61 -13.46 -4.41
CA ASN A 186 1.93 -14.09 -4.31
C ASN A 186 2.93 -13.30 -3.45
N THR A 187 2.47 -12.66 -2.39
CA THR A 187 3.28 -11.74 -1.59
C THR A 187 3.30 -12.18 -0.14
N SER A 188 4.49 -12.24 0.45
CA SER A 188 4.68 -12.55 1.86
C SER A 188 4.41 -11.31 2.73
N TYR A 189 3.63 -11.52 3.77
CA TYR A 189 3.27 -10.51 4.77
C TYR A 189 3.66 -10.98 6.15
N THR A 190 4.19 -10.06 6.96
CA THR A 190 4.51 -10.28 8.36
C THR A 190 3.62 -9.43 9.24
N ALA A 191 2.84 -10.08 10.09
CA ALA A 191 2.02 -9.42 11.10
C ALA A 191 2.77 -9.34 12.42
N TYR A 192 2.99 -8.14 12.91
CA TYR A 192 3.58 -7.86 14.22
C TYR A 192 2.51 -7.46 15.23
N VAL A 193 2.69 -7.92 16.45
CA VAL A 193 1.92 -7.48 17.62
C VAL A 193 2.84 -7.13 18.77
N LEU A 194 2.48 -6.09 19.52
CA LEU A 194 3.06 -5.73 20.80
C LEU A 194 1.92 -5.72 21.81
N VAL A 195 1.99 -6.64 22.76
CA VAL A 195 0.90 -6.94 23.71
C VAL A 195 1.41 -6.80 25.12
N THR A 196 0.63 -6.19 25.99
CA THR A 196 0.92 -6.09 27.41
C THR A 196 -0.24 -6.68 28.21
N ASN A 197 0.05 -7.39 29.29
CA ASN A 197 -0.95 -7.95 30.19
C ASN A 197 -1.06 -7.17 31.51
N GLU A 198 -2.05 -7.49 32.33
CA GLU A 198 -2.29 -6.88 33.65
C GLU A 198 -1.12 -7.02 34.61
N ALA A 199 -0.25 -8.04 34.43
CA ALA A 199 0.97 -8.20 35.21
C ALA A 199 2.13 -7.30 34.72
N GLY A 200 1.92 -6.49 33.67
CA GLY A 200 2.94 -5.65 33.07
C GLY A 200 3.96 -6.39 32.20
N GLN A 201 3.68 -7.64 31.85
CA GLN A 201 4.51 -8.40 30.91
C GLN A 201 4.25 -7.92 29.49
N GLU A 202 5.32 -7.61 28.76
CA GLU A 202 5.28 -7.23 27.36
C GLU A 202 5.64 -8.42 26.48
N PHE A 203 4.89 -8.63 25.41
CA PHE A 203 5.12 -9.64 24.41
C PHE A 203 5.11 -9.04 23.02
N PHE A 204 6.27 -9.08 22.35
CA PHE A 204 6.44 -8.64 20.98
C PHE A 204 6.71 -9.85 20.09
N THR A 205 5.84 -10.11 19.14
CA THR A 205 5.94 -11.29 18.27
C THR A 205 5.48 -10.99 16.86
N SER A 206 5.85 -11.87 15.95
CA SER A 206 5.38 -11.82 14.56
C SER A 206 5.11 -13.20 13.99
N ASN A 207 4.23 -13.23 13.00
CA ASN A 207 3.99 -14.39 12.15
C ASN A 207 4.02 -13.96 10.69
N GLU A 208 4.41 -14.85 9.80
CA GLU A 208 4.46 -14.63 8.37
C GLU A 208 3.44 -15.51 7.65
N ILE A 209 2.85 -14.97 6.59
CA ILE A 209 1.95 -15.68 5.69
C ILE A 209 2.13 -15.15 4.28
N THR A 210 1.98 -16.03 3.28
CA THR A 210 2.03 -15.63 1.87
C THR A 210 0.63 -15.76 1.28
N THR A 211 0.18 -14.68 0.60
CA THR A 211 -1.08 -14.70 -0.16
C THR A 211 -1.00 -15.64 -1.36
N GLU A 212 -2.13 -16.18 -1.75
CA GLU A 212 -2.20 -16.99 -2.98
C GLU A 212 -1.97 -16.13 -4.23
N GLY A 213 -1.70 -16.79 -5.35
CA GLY A 213 -1.65 -16.17 -6.66
C GLY A 213 -3.00 -16.21 -7.36
N PHE A 214 -3.10 -15.45 -8.44
CA PHE A 214 -4.18 -15.58 -9.43
C PHE A 214 -3.61 -15.46 -10.85
N GLU A 215 -4.33 -15.99 -11.81
CA GLU A 215 -4.07 -15.74 -13.23
C GLU A 215 -4.95 -14.57 -13.70
N THR A 216 -4.38 -13.67 -14.49
CA THR A 216 -5.16 -12.58 -15.11
C THR A 216 -6.11 -13.20 -16.16
N PRO A 217 -7.43 -13.06 -16.01
CA PRO A 217 -8.40 -13.63 -16.94
C PRO A 217 -8.22 -13.10 -18.36
N ALA A 218 -8.61 -13.91 -19.35
CA ALA A 218 -8.50 -13.52 -20.76
C ALA A 218 -9.22 -12.21 -21.08
N GLU A 219 -10.36 -11.96 -20.46
CA GLU A 219 -11.12 -10.72 -20.60
C GLU A 219 -10.34 -9.50 -20.08
N THR A 220 -9.62 -9.61 -18.98
CA THR A 220 -8.74 -8.55 -18.47
C THR A 220 -7.49 -8.42 -19.34
N GLN A 221 -6.92 -9.55 -19.75
CA GLN A 221 -5.73 -9.60 -20.61
C GLN A 221 -5.95 -8.87 -21.94
N ALA A 222 -7.15 -8.90 -22.49
CA ALA A 222 -7.50 -8.21 -23.73
C ALA A 222 -7.29 -6.70 -23.67
N TRP A 223 -7.44 -6.10 -22.49
CA TRP A 223 -7.26 -4.67 -22.27
C TRP A 223 -5.82 -4.24 -21.99
N ILE A 224 -4.96 -5.15 -21.55
CA ILE A 224 -3.56 -4.83 -21.20
C ILE A 224 -2.78 -4.37 -22.44
N GLY A 225 -2.06 -3.28 -22.29
CA GLY A 225 -1.22 -2.68 -23.34
C GLY A 225 -1.41 -1.16 -23.46
N THR A 226 -0.87 -0.62 -24.54
CA THR A 226 -0.97 0.81 -24.86
C THR A 226 -2.11 1.06 -25.82
N TRP A 227 -2.84 2.15 -25.60
CA TRP A 227 -3.99 2.56 -26.37
C TRP A 227 -3.81 4.00 -26.89
N ASN A 228 -4.13 4.21 -28.16
CA ASN A 228 -4.29 5.54 -28.71
C ASN A 228 -5.71 6.02 -28.44
N ALA A 229 -5.84 7.26 -28.03
CA ALA A 229 -7.13 7.87 -27.72
C ALA A 229 -7.25 9.25 -28.36
N LYS A 230 -8.48 9.62 -28.64
CA LYS A 230 -8.86 10.93 -29.14
C LYS A 230 -10.17 11.35 -28.51
N THR A 231 -10.24 12.62 -28.06
CA THR A 231 -11.48 13.28 -27.71
C THR A 231 -11.76 14.41 -28.69
N SER A 232 -13.02 14.68 -28.96
CA SER A 232 -13.44 15.75 -29.89
C SER A 232 -13.80 17.06 -29.18
N GLN A 233 -13.81 17.05 -27.87
CA GLN A 233 -14.20 18.19 -27.04
C GLN A 233 -13.19 18.43 -25.93
N VAL A 234 -13.16 19.66 -25.45
CA VAL A 234 -12.52 20.07 -24.20
C VAL A 234 -13.52 20.83 -23.33
N ILE A 235 -13.27 20.80 -22.02
CA ILE A 235 -13.91 21.70 -21.06
C ILE A 235 -12.89 22.74 -20.62
N SER A 236 -13.28 24.02 -20.68
CA SER A 236 -12.51 25.14 -20.15
C SER A 236 -13.15 25.60 -18.86
N ILE A 237 -12.41 25.52 -17.75
CA ILE A 237 -12.88 25.85 -16.38
C ILE A 237 -12.24 27.19 -16.00
N ASP A 238 -13.04 28.17 -15.68
CA ASP A 238 -12.57 29.50 -15.23
C ASP A 238 -12.15 29.47 -13.73
N GLY A 239 -11.60 30.58 -13.24
CA GLY A 239 -11.18 30.72 -11.85
C GLY A 239 -12.30 30.64 -10.80
N ASN A 240 -13.58 30.67 -11.23
CA ASN A 240 -14.76 30.51 -10.39
C ASN A 240 -15.34 29.08 -10.46
N GLY A 241 -14.72 28.20 -11.25
CA GLY A 241 -15.17 26.81 -11.39
C GLY A 241 -16.25 26.62 -12.47
N ASN A 242 -16.59 27.64 -13.24
CA ASN A 242 -17.55 27.51 -14.36
C ASN A 242 -16.87 26.85 -15.56
N GLY A 243 -17.50 25.81 -16.07
CA GLY A 243 -17.04 25.07 -17.23
C GLY A 243 -17.76 25.46 -18.51
N THR A 244 -17.02 25.51 -19.62
CA THR A 244 -17.55 25.71 -20.95
C THR A 244 -17.01 24.63 -21.88
N LEU A 245 -17.93 23.89 -22.51
CA LEU A 245 -17.58 22.88 -23.52
C LEU A 245 -17.32 23.57 -24.88
N SER A 246 -16.27 23.14 -25.56
CA SER A 246 -15.97 23.54 -26.91
C SER A 246 -15.44 22.37 -27.74
N ALA A 247 -15.65 22.46 -29.06
CA ALA A 247 -15.10 21.48 -29.99
C ALA A 247 -13.60 21.73 -30.15
N GLN A 248 -12.79 20.80 -29.65
CA GLN A 248 -11.34 20.79 -29.83
C GLN A 248 -10.84 19.35 -29.74
N GLU A 249 -10.22 18.90 -30.83
CA GLU A 249 -9.64 17.56 -30.84
C GLU A 249 -8.39 17.49 -29.97
N GLN A 250 -8.30 16.44 -29.14
CA GLN A 250 -7.14 16.12 -28.35
C GLN A 250 -6.75 14.66 -28.61
N THR A 251 -5.49 14.39 -28.93
CA THR A 251 -4.96 13.05 -29.11
C THR A 251 -3.96 12.76 -27.98
N PHE A 252 -3.97 11.53 -27.48
CA PHE A 252 -3.10 11.09 -26.41
C PHE A 252 -2.97 9.56 -26.42
N THR A 253 -2.11 9.04 -25.58
CA THR A 253 -1.99 7.59 -25.31
C THR A 253 -2.19 7.32 -23.85
N PHE A 254 -2.72 6.16 -23.53
CA PHE A 254 -2.76 5.65 -22.17
C PHE A 254 -2.36 4.18 -22.15
N THR A 255 -1.90 3.73 -21.01
CA THR A 255 -1.43 2.36 -20.80
C THR A 255 -2.31 1.67 -19.76
N VAL A 256 -2.69 0.44 -20.04
CA VAL A 256 -3.45 -0.44 -19.15
C VAL A 256 -2.53 -1.55 -18.67
N SER A 257 -2.41 -1.72 -17.36
CA SER A 257 -1.62 -2.75 -16.69
C SER A 257 -2.49 -3.59 -15.78
N ALA A 258 -2.13 -4.86 -15.56
CA ALA A 258 -2.83 -5.71 -14.60
C ALA A 258 -2.68 -5.18 -13.17
N SER A 259 -3.73 -5.30 -12.35
CA SER A 259 -3.64 -5.09 -10.92
C SER A 259 -2.86 -6.23 -10.26
N ALA A 260 -2.11 -5.93 -9.20
CA ALA A 260 -1.47 -6.94 -8.36
C ALA A 260 -2.42 -7.55 -7.31
N THR A 261 -3.59 -6.95 -7.10
CA THR A 261 -4.50 -7.29 -5.99
C THR A 261 -5.82 -7.93 -6.44
N ASP A 262 -6.18 -7.78 -7.71
CA ASP A 262 -7.46 -8.26 -8.22
C ASP A 262 -7.36 -8.60 -9.73
N PRO A 263 -7.80 -9.82 -10.14
CA PRO A 263 -7.72 -10.26 -11.53
C PRO A 263 -8.63 -9.48 -12.50
N TYR A 264 -9.66 -8.80 -12.00
CA TYR A 264 -10.62 -8.03 -12.79
C TYR A 264 -10.42 -6.50 -12.69
N VAL A 265 -9.35 -6.08 -12.02
CA VAL A 265 -8.96 -4.68 -11.92
C VAL A 265 -7.72 -4.41 -12.76
N VAL A 266 -7.70 -3.27 -13.39
CA VAL A 266 -6.55 -2.78 -14.14
C VAL A 266 -6.13 -1.40 -13.62
N VAL A 267 -4.85 -1.09 -13.78
CA VAL A 267 -4.29 0.24 -13.51
C VAL A 267 -4.12 0.94 -14.86
N ILE A 268 -4.60 2.18 -14.95
CA ILE A 268 -4.61 2.95 -16.19
C ILE A 268 -3.82 4.24 -15.98
N ASP A 269 -2.78 4.44 -16.76
CA ASP A 269 -1.90 5.61 -16.72
C ASP A 269 -1.89 6.35 -18.05
N GLY A 270 -1.70 7.68 -18.01
CA GLY A 270 -1.67 8.55 -19.19
C GLY A 270 -2.99 9.20 -19.55
N LEU A 271 -4.05 9.03 -18.76
CA LEU A 271 -5.34 9.73 -18.97
C LEU A 271 -5.30 11.19 -18.51
N SER A 272 -4.47 11.54 -17.53
CA SER A 272 -4.32 12.92 -17.07
C SER A 272 -3.57 13.79 -18.08
N VAL A 273 -3.97 15.04 -18.23
CA VAL A 273 -3.21 16.04 -18.99
C VAL A 273 -1.89 16.42 -18.28
N LEU A 274 -1.75 16.06 -17.00
CA LEU A 274 -0.53 16.23 -16.21
C LEU A 274 0.55 15.20 -16.56
N GLY A 275 0.26 14.26 -17.44
CA GLY A 275 1.18 13.20 -17.89
C GLY A 275 1.06 11.90 -17.13
N GLU A 276 2.02 11.00 -17.40
CA GLU A 276 2.16 9.75 -16.71
C GLU A 276 2.42 10.02 -15.20
N GLU A 277 2.22 9.03 -14.34
CA GLU A 277 2.32 9.12 -12.88
C GLU A 277 1.04 9.56 -12.14
N ASN A 278 -0.05 9.72 -12.85
CA ASN A 278 -1.37 10.00 -12.27
C ASN A 278 -2.35 8.87 -12.66
N PRO A 279 -2.13 7.63 -12.17
CA PRO A 279 -2.94 6.50 -12.57
C PRO A 279 -4.36 6.59 -12.01
N THR A 280 -5.28 5.95 -12.71
CA THR A 280 -6.59 5.58 -12.18
C THR A 280 -6.75 4.06 -12.27
N ILE A 281 -7.89 3.55 -11.86
CA ILE A 281 -8.22 2.13 -11.98
C ILE A 281 -9.38 1.93 -12.94
N GLY A 282 -9.48 0.70 -13.46
CA GLY A 282 -10.63 0.24 -14.20
C GLY A 282 -11.08 -1.12 -13.74
N TYR A 283 -12.38 -1.37 -13.84
CA TYR A 283 -13.00 -2.67 -13.58
C TYR A 283 -13.37 -3.32 -14.90
N VAL A 284 -12.92 -4.57 -15.06
CA VAL A 284 -13.25 -5.38 -16.23
C VAL A 284 -14.39 -6.32 -15.89
N LYS A 285 -15.43 -6.30 -16.73
CA LYS A 285 -16.52 -7.25 -16.66
C LYS A 285 -16.91 -7.65 -18.08
N GLU A 286 -16.77 -8.95 -18.38
CA GLU A 286 -16.99 -9.45 -19.73
C GLU A 286 -16.10 -8.68 -20.74
N ASN A 287 -16.68 -8.06 -21.74
CA ASN A 287 -15.98 -7.29 -22.77
C ASN A 287 -15.93 -5.77 -22.46
N THR A 288 -16.28 -5.34 -21.26
CA THR A 288 -16.38 -3.93 -20.88
C THR A 288 -15.31 -3.56 -19.83
N LEU A 289 -14.62 -2.46 -20.08
CA LEU A 289 -13.73 -1.79 -19.13
C LEU A 289 -14.41 -0.51 -18.64
N ALA A 290 -14.74 -0.45 -17.36
CA ALA A 290 -15.21 0.77 -16.69
C ALA A 290 -14.00 1.50 -16.09
N ILE A 291 -13.63 2.65 -16.69
CA ILE A 291 -12.57 3.52 -16.17
C ILE A 291 -13.17 4.39 -15.07
N MET A 292 -12.53 4.38 -13.89
CA MET A 292 -13.09 5.02 -12.70
C MET A 292 -12.51 6.41 -12.47
N THR A 293 -13.27 7.23 -11.76
CA THR A 293 -12.89 8.54 -11.23
C THR A 293 -13.43 8.70 -9.81
N ASN A 294 -13.27 9.84 -9.19
CA ASN A 294 -13.64 10.12 -7.80
C ASN A 294 -12.88 9.24 -6.82
N LEU A 295 -11.56 9.19 -6.98
CA LEU A 295 -10.66 8.39 -6.15
C LEU A 295 -9.34 9.12 -5.87
N SER A 296 -8.72 8.78 -4.75
CA SER A 296 -7.40 9.30 -4.37
C SER A 296 -6.28 8.47 -4.99
N ILE A 297 -5.22 9.15 -5.42
CA ILE A 297 -4.00 8.52 -5.95
C ILE A 297 -2.77 8.78 -5.08
N GLY A 298 -2.94 9.44 -3.95
CA GLY A 298 -1.87 9.66 -2.97
C GLY A 298 -1.90 11.03 -2.34
N THR A 299 -0.96 11.24 -1.41
CA THR A 299 -0.76 12.53 -0.71
C THR A 299 0.73 12.86 -0.79
N ASP A 300 1.04 14.10 -1.11
CA ASP A 300 2.43 14.56 -1.17
C ASP A 300 3.00 14.91 0.22
N ALA A 301 4.29 15.24 0.26
CA ALA A 301 4.99 15.59 1.49
C ALA A 301 4.43 16.85 2.19
N ASN A 302 3.66 17.68 1.49
CA ASN A 302 3.03 18.89 2.00
C ASN A 302 1.61 18.64 2.51
N GLY A 303 1.12 17.41 2.43
CA GLY A 303 -0.22 17.01 2.83
C GLY A 303 -1.30 17.32 1.80
N ILE A 304 -0.92 17.61 0.56
CA ILE A 304 -1.87 17.76 -0.55
C ILE A 304 -2.25 16.38 -1.07
N GLN A 305 -3.52 16.05 -0.97
CA GLN A 305 -4.09 14.84 -1.51
C GLN A 305 -4.39 15.01 -3.00
N TYR A 306 -3.91 14.11 -3.84
CA TYR A 306 -4.19 14.08 -5.27
C TYR A 306 -5.39 13.20 -5.53
N LEU A 307 -6.38 13.74 -6.21
CA LEU A 307 -7.69 13.12 -6.45
C LEU A 307 -8.06 13.20 -7.91
N TRP A 308 -8.50 12.08 -8.49
CA TRP A 308 -9.32 12.12 -9.68
C TRP A 308 -10.71 12.62 -9.32
N LEU A 309 -11.15 13.73 -9.89
CA LEU A 309 -12.48 14.28 -9.69
C LEU A 309 -13.21 14.47 -11.02
N PRO A 310 -14.50 14.15 -11.09
CA PRO A 310 -15.31 14.35 -12.28
C PRO A 310 -15.86 15.77 -12.33
N TYR A 311 -15.84 16.37 -13.53
CA TYR A 311 -16.72 17.47 -13.90
C TYR A 311 -17.97 16.85 -14.53
N VAL A 312 -19.15 17.19 -14.05
CA VAL A 312 -20.38 16.47 -14.39
C VAL A 312 -21.45 17.37 -14.99
N SER A 313 -22.41 16.74 -15.67
CA SER A 313 -23.73 17.28 -15.89
C SER A 313 -24.74 16.54 -15.01
N LEU A 314 -25.72 17.26 -14.49
CA LEU A 314 -26.87 16.74 -13.76
C LEU A 314 -28.12 16.98 -14.58
N ASP A 315 -28.89 15.93 -14.89
CA ASP A 315 -30.07 16.00 -15.79
C ASP A 315 -29.78 16.76 -17.09
N GLY A 316 -28.59 16.58 -17.67
CA GLY A 316 -28.17 17.23 -18.92
C GLY A 316 -27.66 18.68 -18.79
N GLN A 317 -27.57 19.21 -17.58
CA GLN A 317 -27.05 20.57 -17.32
C GLN A 317 -25.65 20.49 -16.72
N LEU A 318 -24.68 21.26 -17.22
CA LEU A 318 -23.36 21.36 -16.64
C LEU A 318 -23.46 21.83 -15.18
N ALA A 319 -22.90 21.05 -14.26
CA ALA A 319 -23.02 21.29 -12.82
C ALA A 319 -21.70 21.68 -12.15
N GLY A 320 -20.56 21.19 -12.61
CA GLY A 320 -19.25 21.47 -12.06
C GLY A 320 -18.53 20.25 -11.51
N LEU A 321 -17.41 20.48 -10.81
CA LEU A 321 -16.67 19.45 -10.11
C LEU A 321 -17.50 18.92 -8.94
N ASN A 322 -17.55 17.61 -8.82
CA ASN A 322 -18.31 16.94 -7.77
C ASN A 322 -17.50 15.84 -7.09
N ASN A 323 -17.82 15.59 -5.83
CA ASN A 323 -17.35 14.44 -5.06
C ASN A 323 -18.57 13.63 -4.61
N PHE A 324 -18.61 12.36 -5.03
CA PHE A 324 -19.73 11.45 -4.77
C PHE A 324 -19.47 10.52 -3.55
N GLY A 325 -18.36 10.71 -2.82
CA GLY A 325 -18.01 9.88 -1.66
C GLY A 325 -17.54 8.47 -1.98
N SER A 326 -17.75 8.00 -3.20
CA SER A 326 -17.30 6.71 -3.71
C SER A 326 -16.83 6.81 -5.15
N GLU A 327 -16.07 5.82 -5.62
CA GLU A 327 -15.67 5.71 -7.02
C GLU A 327 -16.91 5.70 -7.94
N VAL A 328 -16.80 6.42 -9.06
CA VAL A 328 -17.84 6.44 -10.09
C VAL A 328 -17.21 6.24 -11.47
N PRO A 329 -17.93 5.71 -12.47
CA PRO A 329 -17.38 5.53 -13.80
C PRO A 329 -17.16 6.87 -14.51
N ALA A 330 -15.96 7.07 -15.07
CA ALA A 330 -15.66 8.17 -15.98
C ALA A 330 -15.96 7.81 -17.43
N HIS A 331 -15.63 6.58 -17.82
CA HIS A 331 -15.85 6.03 -19.16
C HIS A 331 -16.22 4.56 -19.11
N PHE A 332 -17.00 4.11 -20.07
CA PHE A 332 -17.20 2.71 -20.40
C PHE A 332 -16.62 2.44 -21.79
N LEU A 333 -15.69 1.50 -21.88
CA LEU A 333 -15.13 1.01 -23.13
C LEU A 333 -15.63 -0.42 -23.34
N THR A 334 -16.26 -0.68 -24.47
CA THR A 334 -16.77 -2.01 -24.82
C THR A 334 -16.06 -2.52 -26.07
N MET A 335 -15.46 -3.70 -25.96
CA MET A 335 -14.72 -4.34 -27.05
C MET A 335 -15.62 -5.33 -27.77
N ALA A 336 -15.75 -5.17 -29.07
CA ALA A 336 -16.42 -6.12 -29.95
C ALA A 336 -15.52 -7.35 -30.22
N GLU A 337 -16.10 -8.43 -30.74
CA GLU A 337 -15.35 -9.65 -31.09
C GLU A 337 -14.24 -9.43 -32.12
N ASP A 338 -14.36 -8.44 -32.99
CA ASP A 338 -13.35 -8.04 -33.98
C ASP A 338 -12.25 -7.14 -33.40
N GLY A 339 -12.30 -6.83 -32.09
CA GLY A 339 -11.36 -5.96 -31.39
C GLY A 339 -11.66 -4.46 -31.51
N THR A 340 -12.74 -4.08 -32.19
CA THR A 340 -13.18 -2.69 -32.23
C THR A 340 -13.71 -2.24 -30.87
N VAL A 341 -13.30 -1.05 -30.41
CA VAL A 341 -13.72 -0.50 -29.12
C VAL A 341 -14.66 0.66 -29.34
N THR A 342 -15.82 0.59 -28.68
CA THR A 342 -16.75 1.74 -28.52
C THR A 342 -16.57 2.32 -27.13
N ALA A 343 -16.58 3.65 -27.00
CA ALA A 343 -16.43 4.32 -25.73
C ALA A 343 -17.61 5.26 -25.49
N GLU A 344 -18.07 5.25 -24.26
CA GLU A 344 -19.11 6.14 -23.76
C GLU A 344 -18.63 6.84 -22.50
N THR A 345 -19.16 8.05 -22.25
CA THR A 345 -18.98 8.71 -20.95
C THR A 345 -19.65 7.92 -19.84
N GLY A 346 -19.12 8.03 -18.62
CA GLY A 346 -19.73 7.43 -17.44
C GLY A 346 -21.08 8.07 -17.14
N LYS A 347 -22.09 7.24 -16.94
CA LYS A 347 -23.47 7.64 -16.59
C LYS A 347 -23.94 6.80 -15.43
N PHE A 348 -24.55 7.45 -14.45
CA PHE A 348 -25.11 6.78 -13.27
C PHE A 348 -26.20 7.64 -12.62
N GLU A 349 -27.03 7.02 -11.77
CA GLU A 349 -27.99 7.72 -10.94
C GLU A 349 -27.34 8.07 -9.59
N ALA A 350 -27.41 9.31 -9.17
CA ALA A 350 -27.12 9.76 -7.83
C ALA A 350 -28.40 10.19 -7.09
N LYS A 351 -28.31 10.42 -5.80
CA LYS A 351 -29.42 10.93 -4.99
C LYS A 351 -28.96 12.12 -4.17
N TYR A 352 -29.83 13.14 -4.13
CA TYR A 352 -29.69 14.23 -3.17
C TYR A 352 -29.99 13.74 -1.74
N GLU A 353 -29.66 14.56 -0.74
CA GLU A 353 -29.96 14.24 0.66
C GLU A 353 -31.45 14.00 0.94
N ASP A 354 -32.33 14.66 0.20
CA ASP A 354 -33.78 14.46 0.30
C ASP A 354 -34.29 13.17 -0.38
N GLY A 355 -33.37 12.39 -0.97
CA GLY A 355 -33.68 11.14 -1.67
C GLY A 355 -34.09 11.33 -3.15
N THR A 356 -34.14 12.56 -3.67
CA THR A 356 -34.45 12.82 -5.07
C THR A 356 -33.34 12.28 -5.97
N ALA A 357 -33.71 11.44 -6.95
CA ALA A 357 -32.77 10.91 -7.93
C ALA A 357 -32.39 11.95 -8.98
N VAL A 358 -31.16 11.88 -9.46
CA VAL A 358 -30.62 12.74 -10.52
C VAL A 358 -29.73 11.91 -11.43
N ASP A 359 -29.90 12.06 -12.75
CA ASP A 359 -29.03 11.44 -13.75
C ASP A 359 -27.72 12.23 -13.85
N VAL A 360 -26.61 11.52 -13.63
CA VAL A 360 -25.27 12.09 -13.70
C VAL A 360 -24.55 11.59 -14.94
N GLU A 361 -23.95 12.50 -15.70
CA GLU A 361 -23.00 12.18 -16.76
C GLU A 361 -21.64 12.82 -16.44
N VAL A 362 -20.57 12.01 -16.50
CA VAL A 362 -19.19 12.51 -16.36
C VAL A 362 -18.75 13.15 -17.67
N VAL A 363 -18.66 14.46 -17.67
CA VAL A 363 -18.26 15.25 -18.84
C VAL A 363 -16.75 15.23 -19.04
N SER A 364 -16.00 15.32 -17.94
CA SER A 364 -14.54 15.29 -17.91
C SER A 364 -14.09 14.71 -16.58
N SER A 365 -12.91 14.12 -16.55
CA SER A 365 -12.28 13.64 -15.33
C SER A 365 -10.80 14.01 -15.36
N GLU A 366 -10.30 14.58 -14.27
CA GLU A 366 -8.90 15.02 -14.17
C GLU A 366 -8.41 14.97 -12.71
N VAL A 367 -7.11 15.12 -12.53
CA VAL A 367 -6.45 15.11 -11.21
C VAL A 367 -6.40 16.52 -10.64
N TYR A 368 -6.84 16.67 -9.42
CA TYR A 368 -6.80 17.89 -8.61
C TYR A 368 -6.12 17.62 -7.27
N GLY A 369 -5.60 18.68 -6.64
CA GLY A 369 -5.10 18.62 -5.27
C GLY A 369 -6.15 19.12 -4.29
N VAL A 370 -6.21 18.50 -3.10
CA VAL A 370 -7.04 18.96 -1.98
C VAL A 370 -6.19 18.99 -0.72
N ASP A 371 -6.18 20.11 -0.02
CA ASP A 371 -5.47 20.21 1.26
C ASP A 371 -6.32 19.74 2.45
N GLY A 372 -5.72 19.68 3.64
CA GLY A 372 -6.40 19.25 4.85
C GLY A 372 -7.59 20.12 5.28
N ASN A 373 -7.78 21.29 4.67
CA ASN A 373 -8.91 22.20 4.90
C ASN A 373 -9.98 22.10 3.81
N GLY A 374 -9.80 21.19 2.84
CA GLY A 374 -10.71 21.00 1.72
C GLY A 374 -10.54 22.02 0.60
N LYS A 375 -9.46 22.81 0.60
CA LYS A 375 -9.18 23.74 -0.49
C LYS A 375 -8.70 22.99 -1.71
N LEU A 376 -9.34 23.29 -2.85
CA LEU A 376 -9.04 22.69 -4.16
C LEU A 376 -7.90 23.42 -4.85
N TYR A 377 -6.98 22.64 -5.43
CA TYR A 377 -5.86 23.13 -6.24
C TYR A 377 -5.96 22.56 -7.65
N PHE A 378 -5.88 23.48 -8.63
CA PHE A 378 -5.76 23.15 -10.05
C PHE A 378 -4.27 23.20 -10.42
N PHE A 379 -3.78 22.16 -11.07
CA PHE A 379 -2.38 22.12 -11.53
C PHE A 379 -2.25 22.76 -12.92
N VAL A 380 -2.51 24.05 -12.99
CA VAL A 380 -2.45 24.86 -14.22
C VAL A 380 -1.66 26.14 -13.97
N GLU A 381 -0.97 26.64 -14.99
CA GLU A 381 -0.22 27.89 -14.90
C GLU A 381 -1.13 29.12 -14.91
N SER A 382 -2.29 29.02 -15.57
CA SER A 382 -3.26 30.09 -15.66
C SER A 382 -4.65 29.56 -15.98
N PHE A 383 -5.69 30.33 -15.62
CA PHE A 383 -7.07 30.08 -16.05
C PHE A 383 -7.37 30.67 -17.41
N PRO A 384 -8.25 30.05 -18.23
CA PRO A 384 -9.00 28.85 -17.90
C PRO A 384 -8.15 27.57 -17.92
N ALA A 385 -8.45 26.64 -17.02
CA ALA A 385 -7.95 25.29 -17.08
C ALA A 385 -8.64 24.51 -18.18
N VAL A 386 -7.90 23.86 -19.07
CA VAL A 386 -8.45 23.15 -20.23
C VAL A 386 -8.18 21.65 -20.09
N TYR A 387 -9.25 20.87 -20.07
CA TYR A 387 -9.19 19.43 -19.91
C TYR A 387 -9.95 18.71 -21.02
N ARG A 388 -9.58 17.45 -21.28
CA ARG A 388 -10.27 16.58 -22.23
C ARG A 388 -11.70 16.34 -21.77
N ALA A 389 -12.65 16.31 -22.68
CA ALA A 389 -14.06 16.15 -22.38
C ALA A 389 -14.76 15.24 -23.39
N GLY A 390 -15.85 14.63 -22.95
CA GLY A 390 -16.70 13.76 -23.75
C GLY A 390 -16.14 12.35 -23.95
N ALA A 391 -16.80 11.59 -24.82
CA ALA A 391 -16.41 10.23 -25.13
C ALA A 391 -15.09 10.19 -25.92
N MET A 392 -14.32 9.13 -25.71
CA MET A 392 -13.07 8.87 -26.42
C MET A 392 -13.33 8.01 -27.66
N GLU A 393 -12.53 8.22 -28.70
CA GLU A 393 -12.28 7.20 -29.72
C GLU A 393 -11.00 6.48 -29.34
N VAL A 394 -11.00 5.14 -29.26
CA VAL A 394 -9.88 4.35 -28.72
C VAL A 394 -9.49 3.26 -29.68
N THR A 395 -8.18 3.11 -29.91
CA THR A 395 -7.62 2.00 -30.71
C THR A 395 -6.40 1.45 -30.03
N LYS A 396 -6.20 0.12 -30.09
CA LYS A 396 -5.01 -0.50 -29.51
C LYS A 396 -3.78 -0.05 -30.31
N ALA A 397 -2.75 0.44 -29.61
CA ALA A 397 -1.49 0.78 -30.26
C ALA A 397 -0.76 -0.48 -30.69
N ALA A 398 -0.01 -0.40 -31.80
CA ALA A 398 0.95 -1.46 -32.16
C ALA A 398 1.95 -1.59 -31.01
N ALA A 399 2.25 -2.85 -30.60
CA ALA A 399 3.05 -3.13 -29.41
C ALA A 399 4.34 -2.31 -29.38
N PRO A 400 4.54 -1.43 -28.38
CA PRO A 400 5.80 -0.74 -28.20
C PRO A 400 6.85 -1.73 -27.70
N THR A 401 8.10 -1.53 -28.08
CA THR A 401 9.25 -2.15 -27.40
C THR A 401 9.12 -1.88 -25.90
N ALA A 402 9.11 -2.95 -25.10
CA ALA A 402 8.80 -2.95 -23.68
C ALA A 402 9.47 -1.81 -22.90
N LYS A 403 8.70 -0.86 -22.41
CA LYS A 403 9.08 -0.05 -21.24
C LYS A 403 8.66 -0.86 -20.01
N ILE A 404 9.64 -1.17 -19.16
CA ILE A 404 9.37 -1.69 -17.83
C ILE A 404 8.77 -0.52 -17.05
N LEU A 405 7.45 -0.53 -16.86
CA LEU A 405 6.77 0.39 -15.96
C LEU A 405 7.09 -0.05 -14.53
N ASN A 406 7.72 0.83 -13.76
CA ASN A 406 7.83 0.65 -12.32
C ASN A 406 6.41 0.57 -11.75
N ASN A 407 6.10 -0.55 -11.11
CA ASN A 407 4.84 -0.75 -10.40
C ASN A 407 4.70 0.33 -9.31
N LYS A 408 3.98 1.41 -9.59
CA LYS A 408 3.46 2.28 -8.54
C LYS A 408 2.18 1.66 -8.03
N GLU A 409 2.17 1.30 -6.76
CA GLU A 409 0.98 0.83 -6.06
C GLU A 409 -0.05 1.96 -6.03
N VAL A 410 -1.20 1.73 -6.64
CA VAL A 410 -2.39 2.54 -6.38
C VAL A 410 -2.93 2.08 -5.04
N VAL A 411 -2.66 2.83 -3.99
CA VAL A 411 -3.19 2.55 -2.67
C VAL A 411 -4.65 2.98 -2.65
N LYS A 412 -5.58 2.03 -2.57
CA LYS A 412 -6.99 2.32 -2.28
C LYS A 412 -7.10 2.81 -0.84
N TYR A 413 -7.30 4.12 -0.67
CA TYR A 413 -7.80 4.65 0.60
C TYR A 413 -9.31 4.77 0.48
N PRO A 414 -10.11 4.13 1.38
CA PRO A 414 -11.52 4.44 1.47
C PRO A 414 -11.62 5.91 1.87
N MET A 415 -12.08 6.74 0.95
CA MET A 415 -12.33 8.14 1.24
C MET A 415 -13.68 8.26 1.97
N SER A 416 -13.63 8.57 3.26
CA SER A 416 -14.74 9.24 3.93
C SER A 416 -14.55 10.75 3.77
N LEU A 417 -14.84 11.28 2.60
CA LEU A 417 -15.06 12.70 2.46
C LEU A 417 -16.51 12.96 2.82
N SER A 418 -16.72 13.83 3.81
CA SER A 418 -18.04 14.37 4.07
C SER A 418 -18.61 14.91 2.76
N SER A 419 -19.78 14.40 2.35
CA SER A 419 -20.52 14.81 1.17
C SER A 419 -20.52 16.34 1.08
N VAL A 420 -19.95 16.87 0.00
CA VAL A 420 -20.19 18.26 -0.36
C VAL A 420 -21.63 18.31 -0.82
N VAL A 421 -22.47 18.90 0.01
CA VAL A 421 -23.86 19.22 -0.35
C VAL A 421 -23.82 20.25 -1.48
N LEU A 422 -24.45 19.92 -2.60
CA LEU A 422 -24.72 20.88 -3.68
C LEU A 422 -25.72 21.93 -3.19
#